data_62bb73b082a8aab58d137b2c1d128b0e
#
_entry.id   62bb73b082a8aab58d137b2c1d128b0e
#
_cell.length_a   1.000
_cell.length_b   1.000
_cell.length_c   1.000
_cell.angle_alpha   90.00
_cell.angle_beta   90.00
_cell.angle_gamma   90.00
#
_symmetry.space_group_name_H-M   'P 1'
#
loop_
_entity.id
_entity.type
_entity.pdbx_description
1 polymer ?
#
loop_
_entity_poly.entity_id
_entity_poly.type
_entity_poly.pdbx_seq_one_letter_code
_entity_poly.pdbx_strand_id
1 'polypeptide(L)'
;MKINGETKLIGFFGSTFRTSKMYTMYNAVFENLGLNYIYVPFMVEDIKKGVEAIRNLGIHAVGVTIPFKISIIEHLDELDEDAKRIGAVNVVINNNGKLIGGNTDGKGGVKALKEKTEVKNKKIILLGAGGAARALVFALKDEGGKLTILNRTVSEAKELAKAVDCQSGGLEKLPELMSTADILINSTSVGMTP
;
A
#
# COMPACT_ATOMS: atom_id res chain seq x y z
N MET A 1 -1.89 24.11 14.36
CA MET A 1 -2.01 22.95 15.30
C MET A 1 -1.21 23.23 16.58
N LYS A 2 -1.73 22.91 17.77
CA LYS A 2 -1.04 23.12 19.06
C LYS A 2 -0.78 21.74 19.69
N ILE A 3 0.49 21.35 19.80
CA ILE A 3 0.90 20.07 20.38
C ILE A 3 0.83 20.17 21.91
N ASN A 4 0.24 19.17 22.58
CA ASN A 4 0.14 19.04 24.02
C ASN A 4 0.22 17.56 24.47
N GLY A 5 0.06 17.27 25.76
CA GLY A 5 0.15 15.91 26.31
C GLY A 5 -0.90 14.91 25.82
N GLU A 6 -1.95 15.36 25.16
CA GLU A 6 -3.01 14.53 24.59
C GLU A 6 -2.86 14.32 23.08
N THR A 7 -1.84 14.93 22.47
CA THR A 7 -1.63 14.81 21.02
C THR A 7 -1.30 13.37 20.63
N LYS A 8 -2.14 12.79 19.77
CA LYS A 8 -1.92 11.43 19.25
C LYS A 8 -0.88 11.43 18.16
N LEU A 9 0.14 10.60 18.32
CA LEU A 9 1.21 10.42 17.36
C LEU A 9 0.82 9.38 16.33
N ILE A 10 0.91 9.75 15.04
CA ILE A 10 0.80 8.83 13.91
C ILE A 10 2.14 8.79 13.18
N GLY A 11 2.67 7.59 13.02
CA GLY A 11 3.96 7.35 12.36
C GLY A 11 3.82 7.06 10.87
N PHE A 12 4.92 7.22 10.15
CA PHE A 12 5.08 6.70 8.78
C PHE A 12 6.38 5.93 8.69
N PHE A 13 6.30 4.61 8.57
CA PHE A 13 7.44 3.70 8.57
C PHE A 13 7.94 3.43 7.15
N GLY A 14 9.22 3.70 6.93
CA GLY A 14 9.94 3.40 5.71
C GLY A 14 11.43 3.26 5.96
N SER A 15 12.20 2.73 5.00
CA SER A 15 13.65 2.51 5.14
C SER A 15 14.50 3.72 4.76
N THR A 16 13.92 4.75 4.18
CA THR A 16 14.63 5.97 3.75
C THR A 16 13.78 7.20 3.99
N PHE A 17 14.43 8.33 4.28
CA PHE A 17 13.78 9.64 4.22
C PHE A 17 13.51 10.00 2.76
N ARG A 18 12.36 9.62 2.27
CA ARG A 18 11.88 10.07 0.96
C ARG A 18 10.99 11.27 1.14
N THR A 19 11.02 12.16 0.17
CA THR A 19 10.06 13.26 0.09
C THR A 19 8.66 12.66 -0.14
N SER A 20 7.93 12.44 0.93
CA SER A 20 6.54 11.99 0.85
C SER A 20 5.62 13.16 1.12
N LYS A 21 4.55 13.28 0.35
CA LYS A 21 3.50 14.29 0.60
C LYS A 21 2.53 13.87 1.71
N MET A 22 2.65 12.64 2.22
CA MET A 22 1.72 12.07 3.20
C MET A 22 1.67 12.91 4.49
N TYR A 23 2.83 13.28 5.05
CA TYR A 23 2.83 14.06 6.29
C TYR A 23 2.30 15.48 6.11
N THR A 24 2.56 16.14 4.98
CA THR A 24 1.96 17.43 4.67
C THR A 24 0.46 17.32 4.52
N MET A 25 -0.01 16.31 3.77
CA MET A 25 -1.42 16.06 3.52
C MET A 25 -2.19 15.72 4.82
N TYR A 26 -1.70 14.75 5.60
CA TYR A 26 -2.40 14.34 6.82
C TYR A 26 -2.40 15.44 7.89
N ASN A 27 -1.28 16.14 8.10
CA ASN A 27 -1.24 17.21 9.08
C ASN A 27 -2.17 18.38 8.68
N ALA A 28 -2.29 18.72 7.40
CA ALA A 28 -3.26 19.70 6.93
C ALA A 28 -4.71 19.24 7.16
N VAL A 29 -5.01 17.96 6.94
CA VAL A 29 -6.34 17.38 7.24
C VAL A 29 -6.63 17.42 8.73
N PHE A 30 -5.69 17.03 9.58
CA PHE A 30 -5.86 17.07 11.04
C PHE A 30 -6.14 18.47 11.55
N GLU A 31 -5.40 19.46 11.05
CA GLU A 31 -5.63 20.87 11.38
C GLU A 31 -7.00 21.36 10.93
N ASN A 32 -7.39 21.06 9.68
CA ASN A 32 -8.70 21.47 9.14
C ASN A 32 -9.88 20.84 9.90
N LEU A 33 -9.72 19.60 10.39
CA LEU A 33 -10.75 18.89 11.15
C LEU A 33 -10.68 19.16 12.66
N GLY A 34 -9.73 19.98 13.13
CA GLY A 34 -9.54 20.25 14.56
C GLY A 34 -9.10 19.04 15.38
N LEU A 35 -8.47 18.06 14.73
CA LEU A 35 -8.00 16.83 15.38
C LEU A 35 -6.65 17.07 16.06
N ASN A 36 -6.51 16.61 17.32
CA ASN A 36 -5.26 16.70 18.07
C ASN A 36 -4.32 15.53 17.70
N TYR A 37 -3.95 15.46 16.43
CA TYR A 37 -3.09 14.43 15.85
C TYR A 37 -1.88 15.06 15.18
N ILE A 38 -0.76 14.34 15.18
CA ILE A 38 0.44 14.69 14.41
C ILE A 38 0.93 13.49 13.61
N TYR A 39 1.27 13.70 12.34
CA TYR A 39 1.82 12.69 11.44
C TYR A 39 3.29 12.96 11.19
N VAL A 40 4.17 12.03 11.55
CA VAL A 40 5.62 12.18 11.42
C VAL A 40 6.28 10.97 10.75
N PRO A 41 7.33 11.18 9.93
CA PRO A 41 8.09 10.08 9.33
C PRO A 41 9.05 9.47 10.35
N PHE A 42 9.21 8.13 10.28
CA PHE A 42 10.23 7.37 10.99
C PHE A 42 11.01 6.53 10.00
N MET A 43 12.33 6.70 9.98
CA MET A 43 13.22 5.77 9.29
C MET A 43 13.38 4.53 10.16
N VAL A 44 12.98 3.37 9.60
CA VAL A 44 13.03 2.08 10.28
C VAL A 44 14.02 1.19 9.55
N GLU A 45 15.01 0.68 10.27
CA GLU A 45 15.99 -0.27 9.73
C GLU A 45 15.56 -1.72 10.01
N ASP A 46 14.94 -1.94 11.18
CA ASP A 46 14.46 -3.24 11.64
C ASP A 46 12.97 -3.13 11.95
N ILE A 47 12.14 -3.81 11.14
CA ILE A 47 10.68 -3.70 11.26
C ILE A 47 10.16 -4.28 12.58
N LYS A 48 10.79 -5.32 13.12
CA LYS A 48 10.42 -5.90 14.41
C LYS A 48 10.57 -4.87 15.53
N LYS A 49 11.72 -4.19 15.59
CA LYS A 49 11.96 -3.11 16.56
C LYS A 49 11.01 -1.93 16.33
N GLY A 50 10.70 -1.62 15.07
CA GLY A 50 9.71 -0.62 14.71
C GLY A 50 8.34 -0.94 15.30
N VAL A 51 7.88 -2.19 15.18
CA VAL A 51 6.60 -2.65 15.73
C VAL A 51 6.61 -2.65 17.26
N GLU A 52 7.70 -3.04 17.91
CA GLU A 52 7.86 -2.93 19.36
C GLU A 52 7.77 -1.47 19.83
N ALA A 53 8.34 -0.53 19.06
CA ALA A 53 8.28 0.90 19.36
C ALA A 53 6.85 1.45 19.29
N ILE A 54 5.97 0.93 18.39
CA ILE A 54 4.55 1.33 18.35
C ILE A 54 3.90 1.10 19.71
N ARG A 55 4.13 -0.06 20.32
CA ARG A 55 3.57 -0.40 21.64
C ARG A 55 4.21 0.43 22.76
N ASN A 56 5.53 0.47 22.81
CA ASN A 56 6.29 1.08 23.90
C ASN A 56 6.14 2.60 23.99
N LEU A 57 5.96 3.27 22.84
CA LEU A 57 5.80 4.71 22.76
C LEU A 57 4.32 5.15 22.67
N GLY A 58 3.38 4.20 22.66
CA GLY A 58 1.96 4.51 22.54
C GLY A 58 1.61 5.18 21.20
N ILE A 59 2.35 4.88 20.11
CA ILE A 59 2.04 5.42 18.79
C ILE A 59 0.65 4.94 18.38
N HIS A 60 -0.23 5.87 18.04
CA HIS A 60 -1.65 5.59 17.82
C HIS A 60 -1.91 4.80 16.54
N ALA A 61 -1.20 5.13 15.47
CA ALA A 61 -1.24 4.41 14.22
C ALA A 61 0.05 4.64 13.43
N VAL A 62 0.34 3.77 12.46
CA VAL A 62 1.45 3.98 11.52
C VAL A 62 1.03 3.64 10.09
N GLY A 63 1.39 4.52 9.15
CA GLY A 63 1.44 4.17 7.74
C GLY A 63 2.69 3.35 7.45
N VAL A 64 2.59 2.33 6.60
CA VAL A 64 3.68 1.42 6.25
C VAL A 64 3.98 1.49 4.76
N THR A 65 5.25 1.72 4.41
CA THR A 65 5.68 1.76 3.01
C THR A 65 6.81 0.77 2.73
N ILE A 66 7.38 0.85 1.55
CA ILE A 66 8.52 0.01 1.11
C ILE A 66 9.68 0.12 2.11
N PRO A 67 10.31 -1.03 2.46
CA PRO A 67 10.07 -2.39 1.96
C PRO A 67 9.13 -3.23 2.85
N PHE A 68 8.47 -2.66 3.85
CA PHE A 68 7.94 -3.35 5.02
C PHE A 68 6.50 -3.86 4.90
N LYS A 69 5.76 -3.55 3.82
CA LYS A 69 4.32 -3.89 3.70
C LYS A 69 3.98 -5.37 3.85
N ILE A 70 4.92 -6.27 3.53
CA ILE A 70 4.74 -7.72 3.66
C ILE A 70 5.36 -8.20 4.98
N SER A 71 6.62 -7.85 5.24
CA SER A 71 7.36 -8.34 6.41
C SER A 71 6.80 -7.88 7.76
N ILE A 72 6.03 -6.78 7.80
CA ILE A 72 5.41 -6.33 9.06
C ILE A 72 4.35 -7.30 9.57
N ILE A 73 3.74 -8.09 8.69
CA ILE A 73 2.58 -8.95 9.01
C ILE A 73 2.88 -9.90 10.17
N GLU A 74 4.05 -10.53 10.17
CA GLU A 74 4.45 -11.51 11.19
C GLU A 74 4.64 -10.92 12.61
N HIS A 75 4.66 -9.58 12.73
CA HIS A 75 4.84 -8.86 13.98
C HIS A 75 3.55 -8.22 14.51
N LEU A 76 2.43 -8.39 13.80
CA LEU A 76 1.12 -7.84 14.17
C LEU A 76 0.27 -8.90 14.90
N ASP A 77 -0.68 -8.43 15.71
CA ASP A 77 -1.58 -9.30 16.47
C ASP A 77 -2.77 -9.76 15.63
N GLU A 78 -3.23 -8.91 14.70
CA GLU A 78 -4.39 -9.19 13.85
C GLU A 78 -4.27 -8.46 12.51
N LEU A 79 -4.93 -9.02 11.50
CA LEU A 79 -5.12 -8.37 10.21
C LEU A 79 -6.62 -8.19 9.95
N ASP A 80 -7.00 -7.08 9.31
CA ASP A 80 -8.32 -6.95 8.72
C ASP A 80 -8.50 -7.89 7.51
N GLU A 81 -9.72 -8.05 7.04
CA GLU A 81 -10.03 -8.97 5.95
C GLU A 81 -9.33 -8.57 4.63
N ASP A 82 -9.18 -7.28 4.36
CA ASP A 82 -8.47 -6.80 3.17
C ASP A 82 -6.98 -7.16 3.25
N ALA A 83 -6.32 -6.87 4.38
CA ALA A 83 -4.90 -7.18 4.57
C ALA A 83 -4.61 -8.68 4.53
N LYS A 84 -5.49 -9.52 5.13
CA LYS A 84 -5.41 -11.00 5.05
C LYS A 84 -5.46 -11.47 3.60
N ARG A 85 -6.45 -11.02 2.85
CA ARG A 85 -6.67 -11.40 1.46
C ARG A 85 -5.52 -10.95 0.55
N ILE A 86 -5.05 -9.72 0.74
CA ILE A 86 -3.99 -9.08 -0.06
C ILE A 86 -2.60 -9.67 0.28
N GLY A 87 -2.38 -10.05 1.54
CA GLY A 87 -1.06 -10.44 2.05
C GLY A 87 -0.09 -9.26 2.14
N ALA A 88 -0.61 -8.05 2.38
CA ALA A 88 0.20 -6.85 2.59
C ALA A 88 -0.53 -5.83 3.47
N VAL A 89 0.22 -5.08 4.27
CA VAL A 89 -0.28 -4.06 5.21
C VAL A 89 0.30 -2.70 4.81
N ASN A 90 -0.54 -1.66 4.72
CA ASN A 90 -0.09 -0.28 4.54
C ASN A 90 -0.46 0.64 5.72
N VAL A 91 -1.26 0.15 6.65
CA VAL A 91 -1.64 0.87 7.88
C VAL A 91 -1.71 -0.10 9.05
N VAL A 92 -1.20 0.33 10.20
CA VAL A 92 -1.35 -0.39 11.48
C VAL A 92 -2.03 0.53 12.46
N ILE A 93 -3.06 0.03 13.14
CA ILE A 93 -3.77 0.73 14.21
C ILE A 93 -3.39 0.08 15.53
N ASN A 94 -2.98 0.91 16.50
CA ASN A 94 -2.71 0.47 17.86
C ASN A 94 -3.98 0.66 18.71
N ASN A 95 -4.66 -0.44 18.98
CA ASN A 95 -5.83 -0.47 19.85
C ASN A 95 -5.40 -0.94 21.25
N ASN A 96 -4.92 -0.01 22.09
CA ASN A 96 -4.47 -0.28 23.46
C ASN A 96 -3.42 -1.42 23.55
N GLY A 97 -2.43 -1.39 22.69
CA GLY A 97 -1.36 -2.39 22.62
C GLY A 97 -1.60 -3.52 21.64
N LYS A 98 -2.85 -3.79 21.24
CA LYS A 98 -3.19 -4.73 20.17
C LYS A 98 -3.02 -4.04 18.82
N LEU A 99 -2.12 -4.55 17.99
CA LEU A 99 -1.78 -4.00 16.68
C LEU A 99 -2.56 -4.71 15.58
N ILE A 100 -3.38 -3.94 14.88
CA ILE A 100 -4.25 -4.43 13.80
C ILE A 100 -3.74 -3.86 12.47
N GLY A 101 -3.34 -4.74 11.56
CA GLY A 101 -2.90 -4.37 10.22
C GLY A 101 -4.05 -4.30 9.23
N GLY A 102 -4.04 -3.26 8.40
CA GLY A 102 -5.02 -3.06 7.33
C GLY A 102 -4.36 -2.68 6.00
N ASN A 103 -5.18 -2.70 4.92
CA ASN A 103 -4.72 -2.26 3.61
C ASN A 103 -5.76 -1.41 2.89
N THR A 104 -5.41 -0.16 2.61
CA THR A 104 -6.26 0.82 1.91
C THR A 104 -5.76 1.16 0.51
N ASP A 105 -4.59 0.66 0.09
CA ASP A 105 -3.97 1.02 -1.21
C ASP A 105 -4.85 0.62 -2.40
N GLY A 106 -5.41 -0.58 -2.36
CA GLY A 106 -6.24 -1.10 -3.45
C GLY A 106 -7.51 -0.28 -3.65
N LYS A 107 -8.26 -0.06 -2.58
CA LYS A 107 -9.49 0.74 -2.60
C LYS A 107 -9.20 2.20 -3.01
N GLY A 108 -8.12 2.78 -2.48
CA GLY A 108 -7.70 4.13 -2.83
C GLY A 108 -7.30 4.27 -4.30
N GLY A 109 -6.50 3.32 -4.80
CA GLY A 109 -6.06 3.31 -6.20
C GLY A 109 -7.21 3.14 -7.20
N VAL A 110 -8.14 2.22 -6.92
CA VAL A 110 -9.34 2.04 -7.74
C VAL A 110 -10.24 3.27 -7.70
N LYS A 111 -10.45 3.87 -6.52
CA LYS A 111 -11.24 5.10 -6.41
C LYS A 111 -10.66 6.22 -7.27
N ALA A 112 -9.34 6.44 -7.20
CA ALA A 112 -8.67 7.44 -8.03
C ALA A 112 -8.77 7.13 -9.54
N LEU A 113 -8.65 5.86 -9.92
CA LEU A 113 -8.79 5.45 -11.32
C LEU A 113 -10.21 5.70 -11.85
N LYS A 114 -11.23 5.41 -11.05
CA LYS A 114 -12.65 5.60 -11.41
C LYS A 114 -13.05 7.08 -11.60
N GLU A 115 -12.24 8.02 -11.15
CA GLU A 115 -12.43 9.45 -11.49
C GLU A 115 -12.14 9.75 -12.97
N LYS A 116 -11.41 8.86 -13.66
CA LYS A 116 -10.95 9.07 -15.05
C LYS A 116 -11.51 8.05 -16.04
N THR A 117 -11.78 6.83 -15.59
CA THR A 117 -12.21 5.74 -16.47
C THR A 117 -12.95 4.65 -15.68
N GLU A 118 -13.81 3.91 -16.37
CA GLU A 118 -14.38 2.68 -15.83
C GLU A 118 -13.35 1.56 -15.77
N VAL A 119 -13.49 0.66 -14.80
CA VAL A 119 -12.61 -0.51 -14.61
C VAL A 119 -13.22 -1.77 -15.21
N LYS A 120 -14.55 -1.90 -15.13
CA LYS A 120 -15.29 -3.08 -15.55
C LYS A 120 -15.03 -3.42 -17.03
N ASN A 121 -14.66 -4.66 -17.28
CA ASN A 121 -14.32 -5.22 -18.60
C ASN A 121 -13.09 -4.62 -19.30
N LYS A 122 -12.39 -3.67 -18.69
CA LYS A 122 -11.17 -3.07 -19.25
C LYS A 122 -10.00 -4.04 -19.20
N LYS A 123 -9.19 -4.06 -20.27
CA LYS A 123 -7.93 -4.78 -20.33
C LYS A 123 -6.85 -3.95 -19.63
N ILE A 124 -6.38 -4.43 -18.49
CA ILE A 124 -5.48 -3.71 -17.60
C ILE A 124 -4.15 -4.45 -17.50
N ILE A 125 -3.07 -3.77 -17.83
CA ILE A 125 -1.72 -4.25 -17.59
C ILE A 125 -1.22 -3.63 -16.28
N LEU A 126 -0.80 -4.47 -15.34
CA LEU A 126 -0.17 -4.07 -14.10
C LEU A 126 1.31 -4.47 -14.11
N LEU A 127 2.21 -3.50 -13.98
CA LEU A 127 3.64 -3.71 -13.84
C LEU A 127 4.02 -3.80 -12.37
N GLY A 128 4.65 -4.92 -11.98
CA GLY A 128 5.10 -5.19 -10.62
C GLY A 128 4.27 -6.26 -9.89
N ALA A 129 4.86 -6.85 -8.85
CA ALA A 129 4.24 -7.87 -8.00
C ALA A 129 4.47 -7.63 -6.49
N GLY A 130 4.90 -6.42 -6.10
CA GLY A 130 5.11 -6.03 -4.70
C GLY A 130 3.82 -5.69 -3.95
N GLY A 131 3.94 -5.17 -2.72
CA GLY A 131 2.80 -4.90 -1.84
C GLY A 131 1.73 -3.96 -2.43
N ALA A 132 2.12 -2.95 -3.22
CA ALA A 132 1.18 -2.07 -3.91
C ALA A 132 0.46 -2.80 -5.07
N ALA A 133 1.19 -3.61 -5.85
CA ALA A 133 0.62 -4.45 -6.90
C ALA A 133 -0.42 -5.41 -6.33
N ARG A 134 -0.09 -6.09 -5.23
CA ARG A 134 -1.01 -7.02 -4.54
C ARG A 134 -2.32 -6.32 -4.21
N ALA A 135 -2.28 -5.17 -3.55
CA ALA A 135 -3.48 -4.44 -3.19
C ALA A 135 -4.33 -4.02 -4.40
N LEU A 136 -3.69 -3.49 -5.45
CA LEU A 136 -4.38 -3.06 -6.67
C LEU A 136 -5.02 -4.21 -7.42
N VAL A 137 -4.33 -5.35 -7.54
CA VAL A 137 -4.81 -6.52 -8.27
C VAL A 137 -6.13 -7.04 -7.71
N PHE A 138 -6.23 -7.20 -6.39
CA PHE A 138 -7.48 -7.64 -5.76
C PHE A 138 -8.61 -6.63 -5.99
N ALA A 139 -8.36 -5.34 -5.76
CA ALA A 139 -9.37 -4.31 -5.92
C ALA A 139 -9.84 -4.14 -7.38
N LEU A 140 -8.92 -4.21 -8.36
CA LEU A 140 -9.26 -4.13 -9.78
C LEU A 140 -10.03 -5.37 -10.26
N LYS A 141 -9.71 -6.54 -9.72
CA LYS A 141 -10.46 -7.78 -10.02
C LYS A 141 -11.88 -7.72 -9.49
N ASP A 142 -12.06 -7.22 -8.28
CA ASP A 142 -13.39 -7.04 -7.66
C ASP A 142 -14.28 -6.07 -8.47
N GLU A 143 -13.68 -5.07 -9.12
CA GLU A 143 -14.36 -4.15 -10.05
C GLU A 143 -14.58 -4.74 -11.46
N GLY A 144 -14.21 -6.00 -11.69
CA GLY A 144 -14.41 -6.70 -12.96
C GLY A 144 -13.40 -6.35 -14.06
N GLY A 145 -12.22 -5.88 -13.71
CA GLY A 145 -11.10 -5.65 -14.64
C GLY A 145 -10.52 -6.97 -15.19
N LYS A 146 -10.09 -6.96 -16.45
CA LYS A 146 -9.38 -8.05 -17.13
C LYS A 146 -7.88 -7.83 -17.00
N LEU A 147 -7.25 -8.49 -16.03
CA LEU A 147 -5.89 -8.20 -15.59
C LEU A 147 -4.84 -9.07 -16.30
N THR A 148 -3.71 -8.44 -16.61
CA THR A 148 -2.44 -9.10 -16.93
C THR A 148 -1.33 -8.49 -16.06
N ILE A 149 -0.67 -9.32 -15.27
CA ILE A 149 0.42 -8.90 -14.37
C ILE A 149 1.75 -9.17 -15.05
N LEU A 150 2.56 -8.14 -15.23
CA LEU A 150 3.92 -8.27 -15.77
C LEU A 150 4.94 -7.86 -14.71
N ASN A 151 5.95 -8.71 -14.50
CA ASN A 151 7.02 -8.42 -13.55
C ASN A 151 8.37 -8.92 -14.07
N ARG A 152 9.46 -8.29 -13.63
CA ARG A 152 10.83 -8.73 -13.92
C ARG A 152 11.06 -10.17 -13.44
N THR A 153 10.64 -10.49 -12.24
CA THR A 153 10.63 -11.85 -11.69
C THR A 153 9.29 -12.50 -12.03
N VAL A 154 9.29 -13.32 -13.08
CA VAL A 154 8.07 -13.93 -13.61
C VAL A 154 7.36 -14.84 -12.60
N SER A 155 8.10 -15.50 -11.70
CA SER A 155 7.52 -16.36 -10.66
C SER A 155 6.62 -15.58 -9.70
N GLU A 156 7.03 -14.36 -9.30
CA GLU A 156 6.21 -13.48 -8.45
C GLU A 156 4.93 -13.03 -9.15
N ALA A 157 5.01 -12.70 -10.44
CA ALA A 157 3.83 -12.36 -11.23
C ALA A 157 2.86 -13.54 -11.33
N LYS A 158 3.37 -14.76 -11.55
CA LYS A 158 2.57 -16.00 -11.62
C LYS A 158 1.88 -16.31 -10.28
N GLU A 159 2.59 -16.18 -9.18
CA GLU A 159 2.03 -16.39 -7.85
C GLU A 159 0.86 -15.42 -7.58
N LEU A 160 1.08 -14.13 -7.83
CA LEU A 160 0.05 -13.12 -7.64
C LEU A 160 -1.14 -13.31 -8.58
N ALA A 161 -0.90 -13.64 -9.84
CA ALA A 161 -1.94 -13.90 -10.82
C ALA A 161 -2.82 -15.11 -10.46
N LYS A 162 -2.22 -16.16 -9.88
CA LYS A 162 -2.96 -17.34 -9.40
C LYS A 162 -3.93 -16.97 -8.28
N ALA A 163 -3.57 -16.03 -7.40
CA ALA A 163 -4.40 -15.61 -6.27
C ALA A 163 -5.71 -14.92 -6.71
N VAL A 164 -5.73 -14.32 -7.92
CA VAL A 164 -6.89 -13.57 -8.45
C VAL A 164 -7.42 -14.11 -9.78
N ASP A 165 -6.92 -15.26 -10.20
CA ASP A 165 -7.26 -15.89 -11.48
C ASP A 165 -7.17 -14.92 -12.67
N CYS A 166 -5.92 -14.52 -13.01
CA CYS A 166 -5.65 -13.64 -14.15
C CYS A 166 -4.38 -14.05 -14.90
N GLN A 167 -4.08 -13.35 -15.99
CA GLN A 167 -2.89 -13.62 -16.82
C GLN A 167 -1.63 -13.02 -16.18
N SER A 168 -0.47 -13.61 -16.50
CA SER A 168 0.84 -13.09 -16.07
C SER A 168 1.95 -13.37 -17.07
N GLY A 169 3.05 -12.63 -16.94
CA GLY A 169 4.23 -12.82 -17.76
C GLY A 169 5.42 -11.97 -17.32
N GLY A 170 6.48 -12.03 -18.14
CA GLY A 170 7.62 -11.14 -18.03
C GLY A 170 7.39 -9.82 -18.77
N LEU A 171 8.29 -8.87 -18.54
CA LEU A 171 8.21 -7.52 -19.13
C LEU A 171 8.38 -7.52 -20.65
N GLU A 172 8.97 -8.58 -21.23
CA GLU A 172 9.13 -8.76 -22.67
C GLU A 172 7.81 -8.80 -23.44
N LYS A 173 6.69 -9.14 -22.77
CA LYS A 173 5.34 -9.16 -23.34
C LYS A 173 4.69 -7.78 -23.42
N LEU A 174 5.26 -6.79 -22.76
CA LEU A 174 4.64 -5.46 -22.66
C LEU A 174 4.39 -4.81 -24.03
N PRO A 175 5.35 -4.78 -25.01
CA PRO A 175 5.12 -4.14 -26.30
C PRO A 175 3.93 -4.71 -27.07
N GLU A 176 3.75 -6.04 -27.05
CA GLU A 176 2.64 -6.72 -27.71
C GLU A 176 1.29 -6.35 -27.05
N LEU A 177 1.23 -6.45 -25.72
CA LEU A 177 0.00 -6.23 -24.96
C LEU A 177 -0.46 -4.77 -24.94
N MET A 178 0.46 -3.83 -25.05
CA MET A 178 0.15 -2.39 -25.08
C MET A 178 -0.77 -2.00 -26.22
N SER A 179 -0.69 -2.69 -27.37
CA SER A 179 -1.53 -2.38 -28.54
C SER A 179 -3.03 -2.61 -28.29
N THR A 180 -3.38 -3.41 -27.29
CA THR A 180 -4.78 -3.77 -26.98
C THR A 180 -5.21 -3.41 -25.56
N ALA A 181 -4.31 -2.86 -24.75
CA ALA A 181 -4.61 -2.48 -23.37
C ALA A 181 -5.43 -1.18 -23.30
N ASP A 182 -6.40 -1.15 -22.41
CA ASP A 182 -7.16 0.07 -22.09
C ASP A 182 -6.43 0.89 -21.02
N ILE A 183 -5.75 0.20 -20.08
CA ILE A 183 -5.14 0.83 -18.90
C ILE A 183 -3.78 0.19 -18.64
N LEU A 184 -2.76 1.02 -18.41
CA LEU A 184 -1.45 0.61 -17.91
C LEU A 184 -1.23 1.19 -16.52
N ILE A 185 -0.87 0.34 -15.55
CA ILE A 185 -0.55 0.75 -14.18
C ILE A 185 0.88 0.34 -13.86
N ASN A 186 1.72 1.29 -13.50
CA ASN A 186 3.06 1.03 -13.01
C ASN A 186 3.08 1.08 -11.46
N SER A 187 3.25 -0.07 -10.83
CA SER A 187 3.41 -0.22 -9.38
C SER A 187 4.86 -0.52 -8.96
N THR A 188 5.81 -0.38 -9.88
CA THR A 188 7.24 -0.56 -9.63
C THR A 188 7.91 0.74 -9.18
N SER A 189 9.19 0.68 -8.80
CA SER A 189 10.00 1.86 -8.51
C SER A 189 10.55 2.56 -9.76
N VAL A 190 10.33 2.01 -10.95
CA VAL A 190 10.81 2.62 -12.21
C VAL A 190 10.09 3.95 -12.44
N GLY A 191 10.85 5.02 -12.67
CA GLY A 191 10.34 6.37 -12.83
C GLY A 191 10.18 7.16 -11.51
N MET A 192 10.50 6.56 -10.36
CA MET A 192 10.62 7.31 -9.11
C MET A 192 11.96 8.06 -9.11
N THR A 193 11.91 9.36 -8.79
CA THR A 193 13.14 10.12 -8.50
C THR A 193 13.78 9.59 -7.22
N PRO A 194 15.15 9.53 -7.18
CA PRO A 194 15.90 9.11 -5.98
C PRO A 194 15.60 9.97 -4.76
#